data_b3ef6f4ddec7d7f06ea030c3273a8cb4
#
_entry.id   b3ef6f4ddec7d7f06ea030c3273a8cb4
#
_cell.length_a   1.000
_cell.length_b   1.000
_cell.length_c   1.000
_cell.angle_alpha   90.00
_cell.angle_beta   90.00
_cell.angle_gamma   90.00
#
_symmetry.space_group_name_H-M   'P 1'
#
loop_
_entity.id
_entity.type
_entity.pdbx_description
1 polymer ?
#
loop_
_entity_poly.entity_id
_entity_poly.type
_entity_poly.pdbx_seq_one_letter_code
_entity_poly.pdbx_strand_id
1 'polypeptide(L)' 'MIRIICFNINGLRARPHQLKALKEKYDPDIIALQEIKVSDEDFPDQIPTELGFNYYNYGQKGFHGVAIFSKQP' A
#
# COMPACT_ATOMS: atom_id res chain seq x y z
N MET A 1 3.44 -1.63 -20.83
CA MET A 1 3.01 -0.37 -20.18
C MET A 1 3.02 -0.55 -18.68
N ILE A 2 3.56 0.42 -17.96
CA ILE A 2 3.56 0.41 -16.49
C ILE A 2 2.31 1.14 -16.00
N ARG A 3 1.55 0.48 -15.12
CA ARG A 3 0.37 1.07 -14.50
C ARG A 3 0.70 1.45 -13.08
N ILE A 4 0.52 2.73 -12.76
CA ILE A 4 0.79 3.29 -11.43
C ILE A 4 -0.51 3.87 -10.89
N ILE A 5 -0.86 3.47 -9.66
CA ILE A 5 -2.00 4.03 -8.95
C ILE A 5 -1.47 4.82 -7.76
N CYS A 6 -1.90 6.07 -7.63
CA CYS A 6 -1.66 6.88 -6.42
C CYS A 6 -2.96 6.94 -5.65
N PHE A 7 -2.93 6.59 -4.37
CA PHE A 7 -4.15 6.44 -3.59
C PHE A 7 -3.94 6.85 -2.14
N ASN A 8 -4.80 7.73 -1.65
CA ASN A 8 -4.83 8.07 -0.23
C ASN A 8 -5.69 7.02 0.47
N ILE A 9 -5.05 6.09 1.20
CA ILE A 9 -5.73 4.96 1.83
C ILE A 9 -6.45 5.34 3.12
N ASN A 10 -6.06 6.45 3.73
CA ASN A 10 -6.66 6.94 4.97
C ASN A 10 -6.72 5.84 6.04
N GLY A 11 -5.58 5.22 6.30
CA GLY A 11 -5.44 4.15 7.28
C GLY A 11 -5.36 2.78 6.62
N LEU A 12 -4.14 2.29 6.45
CA LEU A 12 -3.89 1.02 5.76
C LEU A 12 -4.52 -0.17 6.48
N ARG A 13 -4.39 -0.22 7.81
CA ARG A 13 -4.88 -1.37 8.59
C ARG A 13 -6.40 -1.51 8.56
N ALA A 14 -7.09 -0.40 8.34
CA ALA A 14 -8.55 -0.38 8.32
C ALA A 14 -9.13 -0.69 6.94
N ARG A 15 -8.35 -0.58 5.87
CA ARG A 15 -8.86 -0.61 4.50
C ARG A 15 -8.09 -1.52 3.54
N PRO A 16 -7.65 -2.72 3.96
CA PRO A 16 -6.94 -3.61 3.03
C PRO A 16 -7.82 -4.08 1.87
N HIS A 17 -9.12 -4.14 2.08
CA HIS A 17 -10.08 -4.54 1.05
C HIS A 17 -10.09 -3.59 -0.14
N GLN A 18 -9.78 -2.31 0.08
CA GLN A 18 -9.70 -1.33 -1.01
C GLN A 18 -8.52 -1.63 -1.94
N LEU A 19 -7.39 -2.06 -1.37
CA LEU A 19 -6.22 -2.44 -2.16
C LEU A 19 -6.48 -3.69 -2.99
N LYS A 20 -7.17 -4.66 -2.41
CA LYS A 20 -7.54 -5.86 -3.14
C LYS A 20 -8.44 -5.51 -4.33
N ALA A 21 -9.41 -4.61 -4.12
CA ALA A 21 -10.30 -4.16 -5.19
C ALA A 21 -9.54 -3.44 -6.30
N LEU A 22 -8.58 -2.58 -5.95
CA LEU A 22 -7.76 -1.88 -6.93
C LEU A 22 -6.92 -2.86 -7.74
N LYS A 23 -6.33 -3.85 -7.08
CA LYS A 23 -5.53 -4.85 -7.76
C LYS A 23 -6.37 -5.66 -8.74
N GLU A 24 -7.53 -6.11 -8.33
CA GLU A 24 -8.40 -6.93 -9.17
C GLU A 24 -8.93 -6.15 -10.38
N LYS A 25 -9.23 -4.87 -10.18
CA LYS A 25 -9.83 -4.06 -11.24
C LYS A 25 -8.81 -3.54 -12.25
N TYR A 26 -7.64 -3.11 -11.78
CA TYR A 26 -6.68 -2.39 -12.62
C TYR A 26 -5.38 -3.14 -12.86
N ASP A 27 -5.08 -4.16 -12.07
CA ASP A 27 -3.83 -4.92 -12.13
C ASP A 27 -2.61 -3.99 -12.21
N PRO A 28 -2.41 -3.10 -11.23
CA PRO A 28 -1.32 -2.13 -11.28
C PRO A 28 0.04 -2.78 -11.06
N ASP A 29 1.07 -2.18 -11.63
CA ASP A 29 2.46 -2.56 -11.37
C ASP A 29 2.96 -1.93 -10.08
N ILE A 30 2.50 -0.72 -9.79
CA ILE A 30 2.89 0.04 -8.61
C ILE A 30 1.66 0.72 -8.00
N ILE A 31 1.56 0.65 -6.67
CA ILE A 31 0.57 1.41 -5.91
C ILE A 31 1.34 2.30 -4.93
N ALA A 32 1.18 3.60 -5.06
CA ALA A 32 1.76 4.58 -4.15
C ALA A 32 0.68 5.05 -3.18
N LEU A 33 0.89 4.80 -1.90
CA LEU A 33 -0.10 5.06 -0.85
C LEU A 33 0.31 6.25 -0.01
N GLN A 34 -0.65 7.11 0.29
CA GLN A 34 -0.51 8.21 1.25
C GLN A 34 -1.39 7.93 2.48
N GLU A 35 -1.02 8.54 3.60
CA GLU A 35 -1.75 8.43 4.87
C GLU A 35 -1.99 6.99 5.31
N ILE A 36 -0.91 6.20 5.34
CA ILE A 36 -1.01 4.82 5.81
C ILE A 36 -1.32 4.72 7.30
N LYS A 37 -1.00 5.77 8.06
CA LYS A 37 -1.35 5.94 9.49
C LYS A 37 -0.86 4.80 10.37
N VAL A 38 0.34 4.33 10.09
CA VAL A 38 0.96 3.25 10.86
C VAL A 38 2.47 3.45 10.86
N SER A 39 3.09 3.20 12.02
CA SER A 39 4.55 3.26 12.14
C SER A 39 5.19 2.08 11.41
N ASP A 40 6.50 2.20 11.12
CA ASP A 40 7.22 1.10 10.48
C ASP A 40 7.20 -0.17 11.33
N GLU A 41 7.23 -0.01 12.66
CA GLU A 41 7.20 -1.15 13.60
C GLU A 41 5.89 -1.93 13.52
N ASP A 42 4.79 -1.23 13.25
CA ASP A 42 3.45 -1.81 13.22
C ASP A 42 2.95 -2.07 11.80
N PHE A 43 3.80 -1.90 10.80
CA PHE A 43 3.40 -2.04 9.42
C PHE A 43 2.86 -3.45 9.14
N PRO A 44 1.67 -3.57 8.54
CA PRO A 44 1.07 -4.89 8.28
C PRO A 44 1.65 -5.53 7.02
N ASP A 45 2.81 -6.16 7.14
CA ASP A 45 3.55 -6.76 6.03
C ASP A 45 2.73 -7.75 5.22
N GLN A 46 1.78 -8.42 5.86
CA GLN A 46 0.96 -9.42 5.21
C GLN A 46 0.07 -8.83 4.10
N ILE A 47 -0.28 -7.55 4.20
CA ILE A 47 -1.17 -6.95 3.20
C ILE A 47 -0.53 -6.91 1.81
N PRO A 48 0.65 -6.28 1.60
CA PRO A 48 1.27 -6.32 0.28
C PRO A 48 1.71 -7.72 -0.11
N THR A 49 2.19 -8.52 0.84
CA THR A 49 2.68 -9.86 0.57
C THR A 49 1.59 -10.76 0.01
N GLU A 50 0.41 -10.74 0.61
CA GLU A 50 -0.73 -11.52 0.13
C GLU A 50 -1.21 -11.09 -1.25
N LEU A 51 -1.02 -9.81 -1.59
CA LEU A 51 -1.37 -9.28 -2.90
C LEU A 51 -0.28 -9.51 -3.95
N GLY A 52 0.85 -10.09 -3.57
CA GLY A 52 1.93 -10.38 -4.50
C GLY A 52 2.86 -9.21 -4.79
N PHE A 53 2.92 -8.24 -3.87
CA PHE A 53 3.77 -7.07 -4.05
C PHE A 53 4.99 -7.10 -3.14
N ASN A 54 6.10 -6.56 -3.65
CA ASN A 54 7.17 -6.05 -2.82
C ASN A 54 6.73 -4.70 -2.25
N TYR A 55 7.27 -4.28 -1.11
CA TYR A 55 6.81 -3.05 -0.49
C TYR A 55 7.94 -2.28 0.15
N TYR A 56 7.76 -0.97 0.17
CA TYR A 56 8.67 -0.01 0.80
C TYR A 56 7.80 0.97 1.56
N ASN A 57 8.09 1.20 2.84
CA ASN A 57 7.26 2.06 3.66
C ASN A 57 8.10 3.03 4.48
N TYR A 58 7.54 4.21 4.70
CA TYR A 58 8.07 5.20 5.60
C TYR A 58 6.91 5.65 6.47
N GLY A 59 6.78 5.01 7.63
CA GLY A 59 5.67 5.25 8.54
C GLY A 59 5.98 6.33 9.55
N GLN A 60 4.93 7.05 9.95
CA GLN A 60 4.97 8.01 11.04
C GLN A 60 3.77 7.79 11.91
N LYS A 61 3.93 8.03 13.21
CA LYS A 61 2.82 7.95 14.14
C LYS A 61 1.78 9.01 13.80
N GLY A 62 0.50 8.67 13.92
CA GLY A 62 -0.61 9.58 13.67
C GLY A 62 -1.15 9.49 12.26
N PHE A 63 -1.25 10.64 11.59
CA PHE A 63 -2.03 10.75 10.36
C PHE A 63 -1.21 10.61 9.07
N HIS A 64 0.10 10.42 9.18
CA HIS A 64 1.00 10.48 8.06
C HIS A 64 1.55 9.09 7.70
N GLY A 65 2.52 9.08 6.81
CA GLY A 65 3.17 7.87 6.36
C GLY A 65 2.83 7.53 4.92
N VAL A 66 3.81 7.00 4.22
CA VAL A 66 3.67 6.62 2.81
C VAL A 66 4.16 5.20 2.62
N ALA A 67 3.67 4.54 1.58
CA ALA A 67 4.15 3.24 1.18
C ALA A 67 4.08 3.08 -0.32
N ILE A 68 4.96 2.27 -0.86
CA ILE A 68 4.96 1.90 -2.27
C ILE A 68 4.90 0.38 -2.36
N PHE A 69 3.91 -0.12 -3.07
CA PHE A 69 3.78 -1.53 -3.39
C PHE A 69 4.13 -1.72 -4.86
N SER A 70 5.00 -2.68 -5.16
CA SER A 70 5.49 -2.88 -6.52
C SER A 70 5.58 -4.37 -6.85
N LYS A 71 5.22 -4.74 -8.08
CA LYS A 71 5.45 -6.09 -8.59
C LYS A 71 6.94 -6.36 -8.75
N GLN A 72 7.72 -5.34 -9.05
CA GLN A 72 9.17 -5.44 -9.21
C GLN A 72 9.86 -5.08 -7.90
N PRO A 73 10.97 -5.76 -7.54
CA PRO A 73 11.73 -5.38 -6.34
C PRO A 73 12.39 -4.03 -6.45
#